data_dd331f7799443f6298db20d373c907b8
#
_entry.id   dd331f7799443f6298db20d373c907b8
#
_cell.length_a   1.000
_cell.length_b   1.000
_cell.length_c   1.000
_cell.angle_alpha   90.00
_cell.angle_beta   90.00
_cell.angle_gamma   90.00
#
_symmetry.space_group_name_H-M   'P 1'
#
loop_
_entity.id
_entity.type
_entity.pdbx_description
1 polymer ?
#
loop_
_entity_poly.entity_id
_entity_poly.type
_entity_poly.pdbx_seq_one_letter_code
_entity_poly.pdbx_strand_id
1 'polypeptide(L)'
;MTMATKKTIFEEHLPAWLNARGNKKKRGEITAHLCFVTGLHRNSVPRKFKALQMRDSCQEGKRGRAVYYGADVTIALREIWEVGDEACGELLYPQIGEYIEVLKRDGLWKYGNETTAKLQTMSEHTVRRRIAHFQRKRGIKHGLSSTKPSALKSIIPIFKGPWKNLLPGHEQIDTVAHCGDTLLGDFVYTLSAIDAAAYWINSQAQWNKGQEATVRGLSSIYEVLPFPWIEAHPDTGSEFINWHCKTWCDTKKIRMSRSEPSKKNDNMYIEERNGHVVRKYLGYRRFDCPQVVPLMNDFYRVLDLYLNHFKAVRRQISKERLGSKYVRKYEKHAKTPYQRVLEHPAVDETVKKKLKREHLTLNPLLLKQKMDTLLEIVNQQQTRHNKRQCGCTFR
;
A
#
# COMPACT_ATOMS: atom_id res chain seq x y z
N MET A 1 31.45 -18.32 -8.89
CA MET A 1 31.16 -19.71 -9.39
C MET A 1 29.91 -20.23 -8.73
N THR A 2 28.93 -20.76 -9.48
CA THR A 2 27.66 -21.28 -8.96
C THR A 2 27.84 -22.63 -8.22
N MET A 3 26.87 -23.01 -7.37
CA MET A 3 26.89 -24.31 -6.69
C MET A 3 26.79 -25.49 -7.68
N ALA A 4 26.06 -25.30 -8.79
CA ALA A 4 25.97 -26.31 -9.85
C ALA A 4 27.33 -26.54 -10.52
N THR A 5 28.01 -25.48 -10.92
CA THR A 5 29.36 -25.55 -11.52
C THR A 5 30.36 -26.23 -10.59
N LYS A 6 30.32 -25.93 -9.27
CA LYS A 6 31.20 -26.59 -8.30
C LYS A 6 30.92 -28.10 -8.21
N LYS A 7 29.63 -28.50 -8.32
CA LYS A 7 29.25 -29.91 -8.30
C LYS A 7 29.84 -30.67 -9.49
N THR A 8 29.69 -30.13 -10.71
CA THR A 8 30.26 -30.75 -11.93
C THR A 8 31.77 -30.96 -11.83
N ILE A 9 32.52 -29.94 -11.35
CA ILE A 9 33.96 -30.03 -11.16
C ILE A 9 34.31 -31.17 -10.19
N PHE A 10 33.58 -31.35 -9.10
CA PHE A 10 33.81 -32.45 -8.17
C PHE A 10 33.47 -33.82 -8.76
N GLU A 11 32.43 -33.91 -9.60
CA GLU A 11 32.06 -35.14 -10.32
C GLU A 11 33.15 -35.55 -11.33
N GLU A 12 33.70 -34.60 -12.07
CA GLU A 12 34.81 -34.82 -13.01
C GLU A 12 36.11 -35.30 -12.34
N HIS A 13 36.38 -34.78 -11.16
CA HIS A 13 37.61 -35.16 -10.39
C HIS A 13 37.42 -36.38 -9.50
N LEU A 14 36.20 -36.93 -9.39
CA LEU A 14 35.94 -38.10 -8.55
C LEU A 14 36.73 -39.35 -8.92
N PRO A 15 36.89 -39.72 -10.24
CA PRO A 15 37.72 -40.88 -10.61
C PRO A 15 39.19 -40.71 -10.19
N ALA A 16 39.77 -39.54 -10.43
CA ALA A 16 41.13 -39.23 -10.03
C ALA A 16 41.33 -39.29 -8.49
N TRP A 17 40.33 -38.81 -7.72
CA TRP A 17 40.34 -38.90 -6.26
C TRP A 17 40.25 -40.33 -5.74
N LEU A 18 39.47 -41.19 -6.39
CA LEU A 18 39.34 -42.61 -6.03
C LEU A 18 40.63 -43.37 -6.34
N ASN A 19 41.24 -43.17 -7.52
CA ASN A 19 42.48 -43.76 -7.94
C ASN A 19 43.69 -43.34 -7.05
N ALA A 20 43.60 -42.19 -6.40
CA ALA A 20 44.60 -41.72 -5.47
C ALA A 20 44.39 -42.28 -4.02
N ARG A 21 43.56 -43.31 -3.85
CA ARG A 21 43.33 -43.96 -2.57
C ARG A 21 44.65 -44.57 -2.03
N GLY A 22 45.06 -44.16 -0.81
CA GLY A 22 46.34 -44.55 -0.23
C GLY A 22 47.50 -43.61 -0.52
N ASN A 23 47.47 -42.80 -1.59
CA ASN A 23 48.55 -41.88 -1.94
C ASN A 23 48.26 -40.47 -1.40
N LYS A 24 48.83 -40.13 -0.22
CA LYS A 24 48.63 -38.81 0.43
C LYS A 24 49.09 -37.62 -0.41
N LYS A 25 50.20 -37.79 -1.17
CA LYS A 25 50.76 -36.71 -2.02
C LYS A 25 49.79 -36.36 -3.17
N LYS A 26 49.36 -37.36 -3.98
CA LYS A 26 48.37 -37.14 -5.05
C LYS A 26 47.05 -36.59 -4.56
N ARG A 27 46.54 -37.08 -3.40
CA ARG A 27 45.32 -36.48 -2.81
C ARG A 27 45.51 -35.04 -2.35
N GLY A 28 46.72 -34.71 -1.85
CA GLY A 28 47.08 -33.34 -1.49
C GLY A 28 47.05 -32.39 -2.70
N GLU A 29 47.60 -32.85 -3.83
CA GLU A 29 47.60 -32.09 -5.10
C GLU A 29 46.19 -31.85 -5.63
N ILE A 30 45.33 -32.88 -5.71
CA ILE A 30 43.94 -32.75 -6.11
C ILE A 30 43.18 -31.79 -5.15
N THR A 31 43.43 -31.90 -3.84
CA THR A 31 42.82 -31.02 -2.86
C THR A 31 43.23 -29.55 -3.08
N ALA A 32 44.52 -29.29 -3.28
CA ALA A 32 45.03 -27.95 -3.52
C ALA A 32 44.46 -27.35 -4.81
N HIS A 33 44.42 -28.14 -5.89
CA HIS A 33 43.81 -27.72 -7.18
C HIS A 33 42.33 -27.36 -7.00
N LEU A 34 41.54 -28.22 -6.35
CA LEU A 34 40.11 -27.96 -6.14
C LEU A 34 39.86 -26.78 -5.19
N CYS A 35 40.70 -26.56 -4.21
CA CYS A 35 40.62 -25.35 -3.37
C CYS A 35 40.86 -24.10 -4.19
N PHE A 36 41.83 -24.10 -5.08
CA PHE A 36 42.15 -22.98 -5.95
C PHE A 36 40.99 -22.69 -6.92
N VAL A 37 40.48 -23.71 -7.61
CA VAL A 37 39.41 -23.54 -8.62
C VAL A 37 38.07 -23.19 -8.00
N THR A 38 37.70 -23.82 -6.86
CA THR A 38 36.36 -23.68 -6.29
C THR A 38 36.25 -22.65 -5.18
N GLY A 39 37.38 -22.16 -4.64
CA GLY A 39 37.43 -21.27 -3.47
C GLY A 39 36.97 -21.95 -2.16
N LEU A 40 36.97 -23.28 -2.10
CA LEU A 40 36.53 -23.99 -0.90
C LEU A 40 37.70 -24.23 0.06
N HIS A 41 37.41 -24.24 1.35
CA HIS A 41 38.40 -24.59 2.37
C HIS A 41 38.87 -26.05 2.24
N ARG A 42 40.15 -26.31 2.50
CA ARG A 42 40.80 -27.61 2.34
C ARG A 42 40.03 -28.78 2.97
N ASN A 43 39.48 -28.59 4.17
CA ASN A 43 38.69 -29.60 4.85
C ASN A 43 37.33 -29.91 4.23
N SER A 44 36.84 -29.07 3.33
CA SER A 44 35.57 -29.27 2.63
C SER A 44 35.69 -30.22 1.44
N VAL A 45 36.87 -30.34 0.84
CA VAL A 45 37.09 -31.15 -0.36
C VAL A 45 36.88 -32.64 -0.08
N PRO A 46 37.52 -33.29 0.94
CA PRO A 46 37.27 -34.69 1.26
C PRO A 46 35.82 -34.99 1.65
N ARG A 47 35.16 -34.05 2.37
CA ARG A 47 33.74 -34.17 2.75
C ARG A 47 32.82 -34.21 1.54
N LYS A 48 33.12 -33.39 0.51
CA LYS A 48 32.32 -33.37 -0.73
C LYS A 48 32.53 -34.66 -1.54
N PHE A 49 33.73 -35.15 -1.67
CA PHE A 49 33.98 -36.44 -2.32
C PHE A 49 33.30 -37.60 -1.57
N LYS A 50 33.37 -37.64 -0.23
CA LYS A 50 32.62 -38.61 0.56
C LYS A 50 31.12 -38.52 0.32
N ALA A 51 30.56 -37.33 0.26
CA ALA A 51 29.14 -37.12 -0.04
C ALA A 51 28.75 -37.58 -1.45
N LEU A 52 29.64 -37.44 -2.46
CA LEU A 52 29.41 -37.93 -3.81
C LEU A 52 29.45 -39.48 -3.87
N GLN A 53 30.33 -40.10 -3.15
CA GLN A 53 30.47 -41.58 -3.09
C GLN A 53 29.27 -42.24 -2.36
N MET A 54 28.67 -41.55 -1.39
CA MET A 54 27.50 -42.04 -0.64
C MET A 54 26.17 -41.75 -1.34
N ARG A 55 26.17 -41.13 -2.49
CA ARG A 55 24.92 -40.89 -3.27
C ARG A 55 24.63 -42.17 -4.06
N ASP A 56 23.60 -42.89 -3.61
CA ASP A 56 22.87 -43.84 -4.47
C ASP A 56 22.22 -43.02 -5.62
N SER A 57 22.57 -43.40 -6.84
CA SER A 57 22.10 -42.72 -8.07
C SER A 57 20.58 -42.75 -8.25
N CYS A 58 19.87 -43.55 -7.46
CA CYS A 58 18.38 -43.71 -7.52
C CYS A 58 17.63 -43.01 -6.40
N GLN A 59 18.26 -42.38 -5.42
CA GLN A 59 17.56 -41.62 -4.40
C GLN A 59 17.62 -40.12 -4.72
N GLU A 60 16.60 -39.58 -5.37
CA GLU A 60 16.25 -38.15 -5.22
C GLU A 60 16.00 -37.87 -3.74
N GLY A 61 17.04 -37.49 -3.04
CA GLY A 61 16.93 -37.15 -1.62
C GLY A 61 15.96 -36.00 -1.45
N LYS A 62 14.78 -36.30 -0.98
CA LYS A 62 13.82 -35.32 -0.46
C LYS A 62 14.50 -34.55 0.68
N ARG A 63 15.25 -33.50 0.33
CA ARG A 63 15.88 -32.61 1.31
C ARG A 63 14.81 -31.61 1.77
N GLY A 64 14.46 -31.67 3.04
CA GLY A 64 13.65 -30.67 3.71
C GLY A 64 12.43 -31.26 4.40
N ARG A 65 11.85 -30.49 5.32
CA ARG A 65 10.56 -30.76 5.96
C ARG A 65 9.47 -30.78 4.90
N ALA A 66 8.50 -31.67 5.01
CA ALA A 66 7.33 -31.70 4.12
C ALA A 66 6.69 -30.32 4.02
N VAL A 67 6.41 -29.90 2.78
CA VAL A 67 5.82 -28.59 2.51
C VAL A 67 4.33 -28.69 2.78
N TYR A 68 3.89 -28.18 3.94
CA TYR A 68 2.48 -28.15 4.32
C TYR A 68 1.64 -27.18 3.46
N TYR A 69 2.17 -26.00 3.16
CA TYR A 69 1.55 -25.00 2.29
C TYR A 69 2.14 -25.10 0.89
N GLY A 70 1.49 -25.82 0.00
CA GLY A 70 1.91 -26.07 -1.37
C GLY A 70 1.86 -24.85 -2.30
N ALA A 71 2.00 -25.14 -3.61
CA ALA A 71 1.90 -24.12 -4.65
C ALA A 71 0.47 -23.58 -4.76
N ASP A 72 -0.54 -24.45 -4.62
CA ASP A 72 -1.96 -24.13 -4.60
C ASP A 72 -2.32 -23.07 -3.55
N VAL A 73 -1.89 -23.27 -2.30
CA VAL A 73 -2.09 -22.29 -1.21
C VAL A 73 -1.34 -20.99 -1.48
N THR A 74 -0.18 -21.07 -2.13
CA THR A 74 0.62 -19.88 -2.46
C THR A 74 -0.05 -19.05 -3.55
N ILE A 75 -0.65 -19.71 -4.55
CA ILE A 75 -1.39 -19.05 -5.64
C ILE A 75 -2.67 -18.41 -5.08
N ALA A 76 -3.42 -19.14 -4.23
CA ALA A 76 -4.60 -18.59 -3.56
C ALA A 76 -4.27 -17.36 -2.69
N LEU A 77 -3.17 -17.42 -1.90
CA LEU A 77 -2.71 -16.26 -1.13
C LEU A 77 -2.32 -15.08 -2.02
N ARG A 78 -1.71 -15.35 -3.18
CA ARG A 78 -1.33 -14.31 -4.11
C ARG A 78 -2.56 -13.63 -4.72
N GLU A 79 -3.59 -14.36 -5.08
CA GLU A 79 -4.84 -13.79 -5.58
C GLU A 79 -5.52 -12.91 -4.52
N ILE A 80 -5.61 -13.38 -3.27
CA ILE A 80 -6.09 -12.56 -2.15
C ILE A 80 -5.22 -11.31 -1.96
N TRP A 81 -3.91 -11.42 -2.10
CA TRP A 81 -2.98 -10.30 -1.98
C TRP A 81 -3.18 -9.27 -3.11
N GLU A 82 -3.41 -9.72 -4.34
CA GLU A 82 -3.70 -8.86 -5.49
C GLU A 82 -5.08 -8.18 -5.35
N VAL A 83 -6.10 -8.89 -4.89
CA VAL A 83 -7.43 -8.32 -4.54
C VAL A 83 -7.30 -7.31 -3.40
N GLY A 84 -6.47 -7.60 -2.39
CA GLY A 84 -6.15 -6.74 -1.26
C GLY A 84 -5.21 -5.58 -1.60
N ASP A 85 -5.05 -5.26 -2.90
CA ASP A 85 -4.25 -4.15 -3.39
C ASP A 85 -2.80 -4.22 -2.91
N GLU A 86 -2.24 -5.43 -2.95
CA GLU A 86 -0.85 -5.70 -2.62
C GLU A 86 -0.41 -5.22 -1.22
N ALA A 87 -1.34 -5.25 -0.27
CA ALA A 87 -1.08 -4.83 1.11
C ALA A 87 0.06 -5.64 1.75
N CYS A 88 0.76 -5.04 2.72
CA CYS A 88 1.70 -5.81 3.53
C CYS A 88 0.98 -6.88 4.37
N GLY A 89 1.71 -7.93 4.76
CA GLY A 89 1.10 -9.09 5.40
C GLY A 89 0.38 -8.80 6.71
N GLU A 90 0.81 -7.77 7.45
CA GLU A 90 0.15 -7.35 8.69
C GLU A 90 -1.23 -6.72 8.45
N LEU A 91 -1.40 -6.03 7.32
CA LEU A 91 -2.66 -5.40 6.95
C LEU A 91 -3.61 -6.38 6.25
N LEU A 92 -3.06 -7.31 5.46
CA LEU A 92 -3.86 -8.30 4.74
C LEU A 92 -4.35 -9.44 5.64
N TYR A 93 -3.52 -9.90 6.57
CA TYR A 93 -3.83 -11.08 7.40
C TYR A 93 -5.22 -11.05 8.03
N PRO A 94 -5.64 -9.98 8.72
CA PRO A 94 -6.96 -9.93 9.36
C PRO A 94 -8.13 -9.89 8.38
N GLN A 95 -7.89 -9.61 7.10
CA GLN A 95 -8.92 -9.49 6.06
C GLN A 95 -9.05 -10.76 5.19
N ILE A 96 -8.14 -11.73 5.30
CA ILE A 96 -8.12 -12.94 4.46
C ILE A 96 -9.43 -13.71 4.56
N GLY A 97 -9.97 -13.88 5.78
CA GLY A 97 -11.22 -14.59 6.01
C GLY A 97 -12.40 -13.93 5.32
N GLU A 98 -12.56 -12.62 5.52
CA GLU A 98 -13.63 -11.81 4.91
C GLU A 98 -13.55 -11.84 3.37
N TYR A 99 -12.37 -11.69 2.79
CA TYR A 99 -12.21 -11.76 1.33
C TYR A 99 -12.64 -13.12 0.77
N ILE A 100 -12.24 -14.22 1.43
CA ILE A 100 -12.65 -15.57 1.01
C ILE A 100 -14.18 -15.74 1.07
N GLU A 101 -14.82 -15.25 2.14
CA GLU A 101 -16.26 -15.33 2.30
C GLU A 101 -17.01 -14.53 1.24
N VAL A 102 -16.59 -13.30 0.96
CA VAL A 102 -17.20 -12.46 -0.08
C VAL A 102 -17.00 -13.08 -1.47
N LEU A 103 -15.80 -13.58 -1.78
CA LEU A 103 -15.54 -14.21 -3.07
C LEU A 103 -16.32 -15.53 -3.24
N LYS A 104 -16.53 -16.29 -2.15
CA LYS A 104 -17.40 -17.49 -2.18
C LYS A 104 -18.86 -17.13 -2.39
N ARG A 105 -19.36 -16.12 -1.66
CA ARG A 105 -20.73 -15.62 -1.80
C ARG A 105 -21.07 -15.29 -3.26
N ASP A 106 -20.12 -14.65 -3.95
CA ASP A 106 -20.32 -14.17 -5.31
C ASP A 106 -19.84 -15.17 -6.39
N GLY A 107 -19.49 -16.40 -6.00
CA GLY A 107 -19.08 -17.48 -6.91
C GLY A 107 -17.73 -17.25 -7.60
N LEU A 108 -16.90 -16.33 -7.07
CA LEU A 108 -15.60 -15.95 -7.65
C LEU A 108 -14.42 -16.71 -7.01
N TRP A 109 -14.66 -17.48 -5.94
CA TRP A 109 -13.63 -18.28 -5.27
C TRP A 109 -13.51 -19.65 -5.95
N LYS A 110 -12.36 -19.89 -6.60
CA LYS A 110 -12.12 -21.09 -7.43
C LYS A 110 -11.28 -22.18 -6.76
N TYR A 111 -10.92 -22.00 -5.51
CA TYR A 111 -10.05 -22.94 -4.79
C TYR A 111 -10.87 -23.93 -3.95
N GLY A 112 -10.37 -25.18 -3.89
CA GLY A 112 -11.01 -26.26 -3.14
C GLY A 112 -10.97 -26.04 -1.62
N ASN A 113 -11.78 -26.83 -0.90
CA ASN A 113 -11.94 -26.70 0.56
C ASN A 113 -10.63 -26.93 1.32
N GLU A 114 -9.78 -27.84 0.88
CA GLU A 114 -8.49 -28.13 1.52
C GLU A 114 -7.54 -26.93 1.43
N THR A 115 -7.39 -26.33 0.23
CA THR A 115 -6.57 -25.14 0.01
C THR A 115 -7.10 -23.96 0.81
N THR A 116 -8.42 -23.80 0.86
CA THR A 116 -9.09 -22.76 1.63
C THR A 116 -8.81 -22.91 3.13
N ALA A 117 -9.01 -24.11 3.69
CA ALA A 117 -8.75 -24.37 5.10
C ALA A 117 -7.28 -24.13 5.48
N LYS A 118 -6.34 -24.58 4.64
CA LYS A 118 -4.91 -24.32 4.84
C LYS A 118 -4.60 -22.81 4.82
N LEU A 119 -5.22 -22.05 3.91
CA LEU A 119 -5.02 -20.61 3.84
C LEU A 119 -5.57 -19.88 5.08
N GLN A 120 -6.76 -20.24 5.55
CA GLN A 120 -7.40 -19.67 6.75
C GLN A 120 -6.64 -20.02 8.05
N THR A 121 -6.01 -21.19 8.12
CA THR A 121 -5.21 -21.62 9.28
C THR A 121 -3.77 -21.12 9.24
N MET A 122 -3.36 -20.40 8.18
CA MET A 122 -2.00 -19.87 8.06
C MET A 122 -1.74 -18.81 9.11
N SER A 123 -0.61 -18.90 9.83
CA SER A 123 -0.23 -17.88 10.82
C SER A 123 0.16 -16.56 10.17
N GLU A 124 -0.07 -15.44 10.87
CA GLU A 124 0.33 -14.09 10.43
C GLU A 124 1.80 -14.05 9.97
N HIS A 125 2.71 -14.67 10.75
CA HIS A 125 4.12 -14.72 10.41
C HIS A 125 4.38 -15.40 9.05
N THR A 126 3.67 -16.48 8.76
CA THR A 126 3.80 -17.21 7.48
C THR A 126 3.26 -16.37 6.33
N VAL A 127 2.11 -15.71 6.51
CA VAL A 127 1.53 -14.77 5.53
C VAL A 127 2.52 -13.63 5.25
N ARG A 128 3.04 -12.95 6.27
CA ARG A 128 4.02 -11.87 6.14
C ARG A 128 5.25 -12.29 5.35
N ARG A 129 5.82 -13.47 5.67
CA ARG A 129 7.00 -13.99 4.99
C ARG A 129 6.74 -14.26 3.51
N ARG A 130 5.57 -14.79 3.14
CA ARG A 130 5.21 -15.07 1.74
C ARG A 130 4.94 -13.79 0.97
N ILE A 131 4.22 -12.85 1.55
CA ILE A 131 3.94 -11.54 0.93
C ILE A 131 5.23 -10.75 0.73
N ALA A 132 6.16 -10.74 1.68
CA ALA A 132 7.46 -10.10 1.51
C ALA A 132 8.24 -10.65 0.29
N HIS A 133 8.02 -11.92 -0.08
CA HIS A 133 8.58 -12.50 -1.29
C HIS A 133 7.91 -11.96 -2.57
N PHE A 134 6.59 -11.69 -2.54
CA PHE A 134 5.86 -11.09 -3.67
C PHE A 134 6.29 -9.63 -3.91
N GLN A 135 6.53 -8.86 -2.84
CA GLN A 135 6.86 -7.43 -2.88
C GLN A 135 8.27 -7.09 -3.40
N ARG A 136 9.23 -8.01 -3.30
CA ARG A 136 10.66 -7.77 -3.65
C ARG A 136 10.95 -7.36 -5.10
N LYS A 137 9.96 -7.29 -5.97
CA LYS A 137 10.13 -7.07 -7.42
C LYS A 137 9.82 -5.65 -7.90
N ARG A 138 9.57 -4.66 -7.05
CA ARG A 138 9.19 -3.28 -7.47
C ARG A 138 10.17 -2.20 -7.01
N GLY A 139 10.41 -1.18 -7.87
CA GLY A 139 11.21 0.03 -7.59
C GLY A 139 10.37 1.23 -7.11
N ILE A 140 10.97 2.20 -6.39
CA ILE A 140 10.31 3.37 -5.73
C ILE A 140 10.61 4.67 -6.49
N LYS A 141 9.62 5.61 -6.59
CA LYS A 141 9.75 6.96 -7.19
C LYS A 141 9.32 8.07 -6.21
N HIS A 142 9.82 9.32 -6.35
CA HIS A 142 9.58 10.47 -5.47
C HIS A 142 9.02 11.70 -6.21
N GLY A 143 8.31 12.65 -5.52
CA GLY A 143 7.64 13.83 -6.08
C GLY A 143 8.07 15.19 -5.50
N LEU A 144 7.60 16.32 -6.09
CA LEU A 144 7.95 17.72 -5.81
C LEU A 144 6.84 18.49 -5.06
N SER A 145 7.20 19.57 -4.27
CA SER A 145 6.25 20.35 -3.44
C SER A 145 6.64 21.83 -3.28
N SER A 146 5.65 22.78 -3.10
CA SER A 146 5.88 24.21 -2.76
C SER A 146 4.69 24.87 -2.04
N THR A 147 4.93 25.79 -1.05
CA THR A 147 3.92 26.56 -0.28
C THR A 147 4.26 28.05 -0.11
N LYS A 148 3.23 28.96 0.02
CA LYS A 148 3.35 30.44 0.19
C LYS A 148 2.65 30.96 1.47
N PRO A 149 3.03 32.16 2.04
CA PRO A 149 2.43 32.71 3.27
C PRO A 149 1.11 33.46 3.07
N SER A 150 0.21 33.46 4.09
CA SER A 150 -1.13 34.10 4.10
C SER A 150 -1.46 34.75 5.45
N ALA A 151 -2.18 35.91 5.43
CA ALA A 151 -2.57 36.70 6.61
C ALA A 151 -3.65 36.03 7.50
N LEU A 152 -4.53 35.21 6.93
CA LEU A 152 -5.56 34.44 7.66
C LEU A 152 -5.00 33.43 8.67
N LYS A 153 -3.69 33.15 8.59
CA LYS A 153 -3.01 32.26 9.56
C LYS A 153 -3.08 32.77 11.02
N SER A 154 -3.32 34.07 11.24
CA SER A 154 -3.51 34.61 12.59
C SER A 154 -4.93 34.38 13.14
N ILE A 155 -5.92 34.17 12.29
CA ILE A 155 -7.35 34.03 12.66
C ILE A 155 -7.73 32.58 12.89
N ILE A 156 -7.16 31.66 12.11
CA ILE A 156 -7.45 30.23 12.24
C ILE A 156 -6.59 29.64 13.35
N PRO A 157 -7.19 29.04 14.41
CA PRO A 157 -6.46 28.54 15.56
C PRO A 157 -5.53 27.38 15.17
N ILE A 158 -4.37 27.35 15.82
CA ILE A 158 -3.43 26.24 15.70
C ILE A 158 -3.98 25.07 16.52
N PHE A 159 -4.00 23.87 15.94
CA PHE A 159 -4.31 22.65 16.68
C PHE A 159 -3.18 22.35 17.68
N LYS A 160 -3.53 22.34 18.97
CA LYS A 160 -2.60 22.03 20.06
C LYS A 160 -3.11 20.80 20.81
N GLY A 161 -2.72 19.64 20.40
CA GLY A 161 -3.09 18.46 21.14
C GLY A 161 -2.78 17.15 20.40
N PRO A 162 -2.79 16.04 21.15
CA PRO A 162 -2.68 14.75 20.50
C PRO A 162 -4.01 14.41 19.83
N TRP A 163 -3.94 13.83 18.63
CA TRP A 163 -5.06 13.20 17.92
C TRP A 163 -5.51 11.92 18.65
N LYS A 164 -5.92 12.03 19.93
CA LYS A 164 -6.32 10.90 20.77
C LYS A 164 -7.77 11.06 21.20
N ASN A 165 -8.50 9.94 21.27
CA ASN A 165 -9.89 9.87 21.74
C ASN A 165 -10.84 10.83 21.02
N LEU A 166 -10.64 11.06 19.73
CA LEU A 166 -11.47 11.91 18.91
C LEU A 166 -12.76 11.18 18.52
N LEU A 167 -13.82 11.96 18.38
CA LEU A 167 -15.04 11.53 17.69
C LEU A 167 -14.78 11.48 16.19
N PRO A 168 -15.41 10.57 15.41
CA PRO A 168 -15.45 10.67 13.97
C PRO A 168 -16.03 12.02 13.52
N GLY A 169 -15.43 12.59 12.49
CA GLY A 169 -15.73 13.94 11.97
C GLY A 169 -14.61 14.95 12.15
N HIS A 170 -13.43 14.53 12.61
CA HIS A 170 -12.22 15.38 12.63
C HIS A 170 -11.37 15.04 11.42
N GLU A 171 -11.57 15.81 10.34
CA GLU A 171 -10.96 15.55 9.04
C GLU A 171 -9.64 16.31 8.87
N GLN A 172 -8.55 15.56 8.64
CA GLN A 172 -7.33 16.13 8.07
C GLN A 172 -7.48 16.25 6.56
N ILE A 173 -7.08 17.40 6.00
CA ILE A 173 -7.30 17.72 4.60
C ILE A 173 -5.98 18.09 3.96
N ASP A 174 -5.76 17.62 2.73
CA ASP A 174 -4.58 17.96 1.94
C ASP A 174 -4.87 17.87 0.44
N THR A 175 -4.02 18.48 -0.39
CA THR A 175 -4.10 18.39 -1.84
C THR A 175 -2.85 17.74 -2.45
N VAL A 176 -3.07 16.86 -3.41
CA VAL A 176 -2.01 16.22 -4.19
C VAL A 176 -1.99 16.79 -5.61
N ALA A 177 -0.90 17.44 -5.99
CA ALA A 177 -0.70 18.00 -7.32
C ALA A 177 -0.38 16.90 -8.36
N HIS A 178 -1.09 16.85 -9.48
CA HIS A 178 -0.78 15.98 -10.61
C HIS A 178 -0.03 16.76 -11.71
N CYS A 179 1.13 17.32 -11.34
CA CYS A 179 1.93 18.21 -12.18
C CYS A 179 2.94 17.50 -13.08
N GLY A 180 3.22 16.22 -12.86
CA GLY A 180 4.36 15.55 -13.51
C GLY A 180 5.69 16.18 -13.10
N ASP A 181 6.54 16.43 -14.08
CA ASP A 181 7.90 16.97 -13.88
C ASP A 181 7.95 18.52 -13.90
N THR A 182 6.81 19.21 -14.06
CA THR A 182 6.75 20.69 -14.13
C THR A 182 5.53 21.25 -13.41
N LEU A 183 5.72 22.38 -12.74
CA LEU A 183 4.64 23.14 -12.08
C LEU A 183 4.03 24.23 -13.00
N LEU A 184 4.46 24.34 -14.25
CA LEU A 184 3.95 25.33 -15.21
C LEU A 184 2.55 24.97 -15.71
N GLY A 185 1.69 25.98 -15.85
CA GLY A 185 0.32 25.84 -16.33
C GLY A 185 -0.63 25.21 -15.32
N ASP A 186 -1.87 25.00 -15.74
CA ASP A 186 -2.90 24.36 -14.94
C ASP A 186 -2.84 22.83 -15.04
N PHE A 187 -3.20 22.18 -13.97
CA PHE A 187 -3.30 20.73 -13.88
C PHE A 187 -4.27 20.31 -12.75
N VAL A 188 -4.62 19.05 -12.75
CA VAL A 188 -5.54 18.47 -11.77
C VAL A 188 -4.88 18.36 -10.41
N TYR A 189 -5.62 18.62 -9.36
CA TYR A 189 -5.31 18.31 -7.97
C TYR A 189 -6.30 17.29 -7.43
N THR A 190 -5.84 16.44 -6.54
CA THR A 190 -6.71 15.61 -5.72
C THR A 190 -6.81 16.23 -4.34
N LEU A 191 -8.00 16.62 -3.94
CA LEU A 191 -8.35 16.95 -2.58
C LEU A 191 -8.63 15.64 -1.82
N SER A 192 -7.98 15.43 -0.70
CA SER A 192 -8.19 14.27 0.16
C SER A 192 -8.59 14.73 1.55
N ALA A 193 -9.56 14.08 2.16
CA ALA A 193 -9.94 14.24 3.55
C ALA A 193 -9.85 12.87 4.25
N ILE A 194 -9.27 12.83 5.44
CA ILE A 194 -9.18 11.62 6.26
C ILE A 194 -9.60 11.90 7.68
N ASP A 195 -10.55 11.13 8.17
CA ASP A 195 -10.98 11.18 9.58
C ASP A 195 -9.90 10.64 10.52
N ALA A 196 -9.50 11.45 11.50
CA ALA A 196 -8.43 11.10 12.43
C ALA A 196 -8.83 10.00 13.44
N ALA A 197 -10.13 9.80 13.69
CA ALA A 197 -10.65 8.78 14.60
C ALA A 197 -10.84 7.43 13.93
N ALA A 198 -11.51 7.40 12.78
CA ALA A 198 -11.88 6.18 12.07
C ALA A 198 -10.97 5.85 10.88
N TYR A 199 -10.12 6.78 10.43
CA TYR A 199 -9.33 6.67 9.19
C TYR A 199 -10.20 6.60 7.92
N TRP A 200 -11.47 7.03 8.02
CA TRP A 200 -12.35 7.14 6.88
C TRP A 200 -11.80 8.14 5.89
N ILE A 201 -11.72 7.78 4.62
CA ILE A 201 -11.12 8.62 3.60
C ILE A 201 -12.14 8.95 2.52
N ASN A 202 -12.08 10.20 2.04
CA ASN A 202 -12.79 10.65 0.86
C ASN A 202 -11.84 11.47 -0.02
N SER A 203 -11.93 11.25 -1.33
CA SER A 203 -11.06 11.87 -2.32
C SER A 203 -11.87 12.52 -3.42
N GLN A 204 -11.44 13.70 -3.88
CA GLN A 204 -12.10 14.46 -4.92
C GLN A 204 -11.08 15.10 -5.86
N ALA A 205 -11.18 14.85 -7.16
CA ALA A 205 -10.38 15.57 -8.15
C ALA A 205 -10.98 16.96 -8.41
N GLN A 206 -10.11 17.94 -8.57
CA GLN A 206 -10.47 19.31 -8.91
C GLN A 206 -9.53 19.87 -9.98
N TRP A 207 -10.07 20.76 -10.83
CA TRP A 207 -9.25 21.51 -11.77
C TRP A 207 -8.56 22.66 -11.06
N ASN A 208 -7.23 22.69 -11.09
CA ASN A 208 -6.36 23.60 -10.35
C ASN A 208 -6.60 23.61 -8.82
N LYS A 209 -5.93 24.49 -8.10
CA LYS A 209 -6.11 24.69 -6.64
C LYS A 209 -6.76 26.05 -6.31
N GLY A 210 -7.69 26.49 -7.16
CA GLY A 210 -8.46 27.70 -6.90
C GLY A 210 -9.38 27.53 -5.69
N GLN A 211 -9.62 28.65 -4.99
CA GLN A 211 -10.42 28.66 -3.76
C GLN A 211 -11.85 28.11 -3.97
N GLU A 212 -12.50 28.48 -5.05
CA GLU A 212 -13.84 27.98 -5.39
C GLU A 212 -13.83 26.49 -5.75
N ALA A 213 -12.80 26.01 -6.48
CA ALA A 213 -12.68 24.61 -6.80
C ALA A 213 -12.50 23.78 -5.52
N THR A 214 -11.71 24.28 -4.57
CA THR A 214 -11.50 23.65 -3.26
C THR A 214 -12.80 23.60 -2.44
N VAL A 215 -13.58 24.69 -2.39
CA VAL A 215 -14.88 24.70 -1.69
C VAL A 215 -15.87 23.73 -2.34
N ARG A 216 -15.93 23.64 -3.68
CA ARG A 216 -16.74 22.62 -4.35
C ARG A 216 -16.32 21.20 -4.00
N GLY A 217 -15.00 20.95 -3.98
CA GLY A 217 -14.45 19.66 -3.56
C GLY A 217 -14.80 19.29 -2.11
N LEU A 218 -14.66 20.24 -1.18
CA LEU A 218 -15.05 20.07 0.23
C LEU A 218 -16.56 19.81 0.37
N SER A 219 -17.40 20.50 -0.42
CA SER A 219 -18.84 20.28 -0.42
C SER A 219 -19.19 18.87 -0.91
N SER A 220 -18.55 18.39 -1.96
CA SER A 220 -18.76 17.02 -2.46
C SER A 220 -18.35 15.97 -1.43
N ILE A 221 -17.25 16.17 -0.69
CA ILE A 221 -16.82 15.30 0.39
C ILE A 221 -17.82 15.34 1.55
N TYR A 222 -18.30 16.53 1.94
CA TYR A 222 -19.27 16.72 3.01
C TYR A 222 -20.57 15.94 2.79
N GLU A 223 -21.04 15.86 1.55
CA GLU A 223 -22.29 15.18 1.19
C GLU A 223 -22.21 13.65 1.32
N VAL A 224 -21.00 13.07 1.20
CA VAL A 224 -20.80 11.61 1.23
C VAL A 224 -20.25 11.09 2.55
N LEU A 225 -19.85 11.97 3.47
CA LEU A 225 -19.41 11.55 4.80
C LEU A 225 -20.52 10.83 5.57
N PRO A 226 -20.27 9.66 6.16
CA PRO A 226 -21.31 8.92 6.88
C PRO A 226 -21.63 9.47 8.28
N PHE A 227 -20.84 10.41 8.79
CA PHE A 227 -21.00 11.04 10.12
C PHE A 227 -20.82 12.56 10.00
N PRO A 228 -21.27 13.33 11.02
CA PRO A 228 -21.15 14.78 10.99
C PRO A 228 -19.68 15.23 10.91
N TRP A 229 -19.40 16.19 10.04
CA TRP A 229 -18.07 16.82 9.95
C TRP A 229 -17.94 17.86 11.07
N ILE A 230 -17.11 17.60 12.08
CA ILE A 230 -16.95 18.42 13.28
C ILE A 230 -15.83 19.45 13.09
N GLU A 231 -14.69 19.01 12.56
CA GLU A 231 -13.51 19.83 12.40
C GLU A 231 -12.81 19.57 11.07
N ALA A 232 -12.43 20.63 10.38
CA ALA A 232 -11.58 20.62 9.20
C ALA A 232 -10.18 21.08 9.58
N HIS A 233 -9.19 20.20 9.38
CA HIS A 233 -7.78 20.46 9.71
C HIS A 233 -6.90 20.35 8.46
N PRO A 234 -6.85 21.40 7.63
CA PRO A 234 -5.94 21.48 6.50
C PRO A 234 -4.49 21.73 6.94
N ASP A 235 -3.58 21.54 6.00
CA ASP A 235 -2.25 22.12 6.09
C ASP A 235 -2.31 23.66 6.01
N THR A 236 -1.15 24.33 5.97
CA THR A 236 -1.07 25.79 5.87
C THR A 236 -1.13 26.33 4.44
N GLY A 237 -1.63 25.54 3.49
CA GLY A 237 -1.76 25.91 2.08
C GLY A 237 -2.74 27.05 1.83
N SER A 238 -2.45 27.91 0.85
CA SER A 238 -3.30 29.05 0.49
C SER A 238 -4.64 28.63 -0.11
N GLU A 239 -4.74 27.43 -0.65
CA GLU A 239 -5.97 26.79 -1.14
C GLU A 239 -7.01 26.57 -0.04
N PHE A 240 -6.56 26.36 1.20
CA PHE A 240 -7.42 26.18 2.37
C PHE A 240 -7.50 27.42 3.25
N ILE A 241 -6.36 28.12 3.44
CA ILE A 241 -6.28 29.27 4.32
C ILE A 241 -6.73 30.53 3.54
N ASN A 242 -8.02 30.60 3.27
CA ASN A 242 -8.66 31.70 2.55
C ASN A 242 -10.12 31.92 3.06
N TRP A 243 -10.70 33.06 2.72
CA TRP A 243 -12.03 33.43 3.17
C TRP A 243 -13.14 32.52 2.62
N HIS A 244 -13.04 32.00 1.42
CA HIS A 244 -14.05 31.12 0.84
C HIS A 244 -14.18 29.83 1.66
N CYS A 245 -13.06 29.16 1.97
CA CYS A 245 -13.04 27.97 2.82
C CYS A 245 -13.51 28.28 4.24
N LYS A 246 -13.04 29.41 4.84
CA LYS A 246 -13.46 29.80 6.19
C LYS A 246 -14.97 30.05 6.26
N THR A 247 -15.54 30.84 5.35
CA THR A 247 -16.98 31.10 5.28
C THR A 247 -17.78 29.83 5.06
N TRP A 248 -17.30 28.93 4.19
CA TRP A 248 -17.94 27.65 3.98
C TRP A 248 -17.97 26.80 5.27
N CYS A 249 -16.86 26.69 5.99
CA CYS A 249 -16.79 25.99 7.28
C CYS A 249 -17.76 26.61 8.28
N ASP A 250 -17.79 27.95 8.41
CA ASP A 250 -18.68 28.65 9.34
C ASP A 250 -20.16 28.40 9.01
N THR A 251 -20.52 28.46 7.73
CA THR A 251 -21.89 28.17 7.25
C THR A 251 -22.33 26.75 7.58
N LYS A 252 -21.43 25.79 7.47
CA LYS A 252 -21.68 24.38 7.80
C LYS A 252 -21.49 24.08 9.30
N LYS A 253 -21.11 25.06 10.12
CA LYS A 253 -20.77 24.91 11.55
C LYS A 253 -19.62 23.94 11.79
N ILE A 254 -18.68 23.88 10.86
CA ILE A 254 -17.46 23.07 10.96
C ILE A 254 -16.36 23.95 11.57
N ARG A 255 -15.74 23.47 12.64
CA ARG A 255 -14.60 24.15 13.24
C ARG A 255 -13.40 24.04 12.29
N MET A 256 -12.74 25.13 12.01
CA MET A 256 -11.51 25.12 11.21
C MET A 256 -10.31 25.32 12.12
N SER A 257 -9.34 24.42 12.05
CA SER A 257 -8.02 24.52 12.69
C SER A 257 -6.93 24.36 11.64
N ARG A 258 -5.68 24.55 12.03
CA ARG A 258 -4.52 24.39 11.13
C ARG A 258 -3.31 23.83 11.86
N SER A 259 -2.41 23.22 11.10
CA SER A 259 -1.13 22.72 11.62
C SER A 259 -0.24 23.83 12.12
N GLU A 260 0.59 23.55 13.14
CA GLU A 260 1.63 24.46 13.60
C GLU A 260 2.76 24.52 12.56
N PRO A 261 3.28 25.71 12.22
CA PRO A 261 4.39 25.84 11.30
C PRO A 261 5.59 24.98 11.74
N SER A 262 6.16 24.23 10.80
CA SER A 262 7.33 23.35 11.01
C SER A 262 7.08 22.07 11.84
N LYS A 263 5.86 21.77 12.28
CA LYS A 263 5.51 20.52 12.92
C LYS A 263 4.91 19.51 11.92
N LYS A 264 5.75 18.73 11.29
CA LYS A 264 5.35 17.66 10.33
C LYS A 264 4.44 16.58 10.90
N ASN A 265 4.26 16.50 12.23
CA ASN A 265 3.45 15.45 12.85
C ASN A 265 1.96 15.82 12.94
N ASP A 266 1.56 17.05 12.65
CA ASP A 266 0.17 17.49 12.84
C ASP A 266 -0.74 16.98 11.74
N ASN A 267 -0.23 16.76 10.50
CA ASN A 267 -0.94 16.17 9.35
C ASN A 267 -0.50 14.74 9.03
N MET A 268 -0.05 13.99 10.02
CA MET A 268 0.56 12.68 9.88
C MET A 268 -0.33 11.67 9.16
N TYR A 269 -1.64 11.70 9.39
CA TYR A 269 -2.57 10.73 8.81
C TYR A 269 -2.77 10.94 7.32
N ILE A 270 -2.93 12.18 6.90
CA ILE A 270 -3.17 12.52 5.49
C ILE A 270 -1.87 12.42 4.65
N GLU A 271 -0.72 12.81 5.20
CA GLU A 271 0.57 12.71 4.50
C GLU A 271 0.92 11.25 4.15
N GLU A 272 0.75 10.32 5.11
CA GLU A 272 0.95 8.90 4.87
C GLU A 272 -0.02 8.38 3.80
N ARG A 273 -1.28 8.83 3.84
CA ARG A 273 -2.33 8.38 2.92
C ARG A 273 -2.14 8.90 1.50
N ASN A 274 -1.72 10.13 1.31
CA ASN A 274 -1.49 10.69 -0.02
C ASN A 274 -0.49 9.86 -0.84
N GLY A 275 0.54 9.31 -0.19
CA GLY A 275 1.46 8.36 -0.82
C GLY A 275 0.81 7.02 -1.18
N HIS A 276 0.07 6.45 -0.23
CA HIS A 276 -0.52 5.10 -0.36
C HIS A 276 -1.87 5.06 -1.07
N VAL A 277 -2.56 6.19 -1.20
CA VAL A 277 -3.85 6.30 -1.88
C VAL A 277 -3.66 6.94 -3.24
N VAL A 278 -3.33 8.24 -3.29
CA VAL A 278 -3.31 8.97 -4.55
C VAL A 278 -2.14 8.55 -5.43
N ARG A 279 -0.92 8.60 -4.91
CA ARG A 279 0.29 8.31 -5.68
C ARG A 279 0.42 6.84 -6.08
N LYS A 280 -0.15 5.93 -5.31
CA LYS A 280 -0.13 4.51 -5.65
C LYS A 280 -0.89 4.21 -6.93
N TYR A 281 -2.06 4.83 -7.13
CA TYR A 281 -2.93 4.54 -8.28
C TYR A 281 -2.66 5.45 -9.48
N LEU A 282 -2.51 6.75 -9.25
CA LEU A 282 -2.32 7.73 -10.31
C LEU A 282 -0.85 8.01 -10.62
N GLY A 283 0.07 7.60 -9.73
CA GLY A 283 1.50 7.83 -9.91
C GLY A 283 1.88 9.31 -9.84
N TYR A 284 2.97 9.64 -10.54
CA TYR A 284 3.53 11.00 -10.62
C TYR A 284 3.30 11.64 -11.99
N ARG A 285 2.31 11.16 -12.74
CA ARG A 285 2.01 11.67 -14.08
C ARG A 285 1.37 13.05 -14.02
N ARG A 286 1.49 13.78 -15.14
CA ARG A 286 0.78 15.03 -15.35
C ARG A 286 -0.64 14.76 -15.85
N PHE A 287 -1.62 15.42 -15.23
CA PHE A 287 -2.99 15.48 -15.70
C PHE A 287 -3.38 16.95 -15.93
N ASP A 288 -3.29 17.41 -17.17
CA ASP A 288 -3.58 18.79 -17.60
C ASP A 288 -4.74 18.87 -18.59
N CYS A 289 -5.62 17.90 -18.52
CA CYS A 289 -6.86 17.82 -19.28
C CYS A 289 -8.08 18.03 -18.34
N PRO A 290 -8.85 19.13 -18.41
CA PRO A 290 -10.00 19.36 -17.53
C PRO A 290 -11.04 18.24 -17.59
N GLN A 291 -11.20 17.58 -18.75
CA GLN A 291 -12.15 16.51 -18.97
C GLN A 291 -11.80 15.22 -18.19
N VAL A 292 -10.59 15.11 -17.63
CA VAL A 292 -10.22 13.98 -16.75
C VAL A 292 -10.81 14.13 -15.35
N VAL A 293 -11.17 15.35 -14.91
CA VAL A 293 -11.68 15.60 -13.56
C VAL A 293 -12.92 14.76 -13.23
N PRO A 294 -14.00 14.76 -14.02
CA PRO A 294 -15.17 13.93 -13.72
C PRO A 294 -14.82 12.42 -13.74
N LEU A 295 -13.97 11.98 -14.67
CA LEU A 295 -13.53 10.57 -14.74
C LEU A 295 -12.72 10.15 -13.52
N MET A 296 -11.86 11.03 -13.01
CA MET A 296 -11.14 10.80 -11.77
C MET A 296 -12.08 10.75 -10.57
N ASN A 297 -13.15 11.54 -10.57
CA ASN A 297 -14.16 11.50 -9.50
C ASN A 297 -14.98 10.21 -9.53
N ASP A 298 -15.26 9.67 -10.71
CA ASP A 298 -15.85 8.33 -10.83
C ASP A 298 -14.92 7.26 -10.27
N PHE A 299 -13.63 7.35 -10.56
CA PHE A 299 -12.61 6.47 -10.01
C PHE A 299 -12.52 6.60 -8.48
N TYR A 300 -12.49 7.83 -7.93
CA TYR A 300 -12.40 8.04 -6.48
C TYR A 300 -13.62 7.51 -5.74
N ARG A 301 -14.83 7.64 -6.27
CA ARG A 301 -16.03 7.04 -5.66
C ARG A 301 -15.87 5.53 -5.44
N VAL A 302 -15.30 4.82 -6.39
CA VAL A 302 -15.06 3.37 -6.28
C VAL A 302 -13.88 3.08 -5.36
N LEU A 303 -12.80 3.85 -5.46
CA LEU A 303 -11.61 3.72 -4.63
C LEU A 303 -11.93 3.94 -3.15
N ASP A 304 -12.69 4.98 -2.82
CA ASP A 304 -13.05 5.31 -1.43
C ASP A 304 -13.91 4.20 -0.81
N LEU A 305 -14.85 3.60 -1.55
CA LEU A 305 -15.58 2.42 -1.10
C LEU A 305 -14.63 1.25 -0.80
N TYR A 306 -13.70 0.98 -1.73
CA TYR A 306 -12.72 -0.09 -1.53
C TYR A 306 -11.83 0.15 -0.31
N LEU A 307 -11.30 1.37 -0.16
CA LEU A 307 -10.41 1.72 0.94
C LEU A 307 -11.13 1.69 2.30
N ASN A 308 -12.33 2.24 2.36
CA ASN A 308 -13.07 2.35 3.62
C ASN A 308 -13.61 1.00 4.10
N HIS A 309 -14.07 0.15 3.18
CA HIS A 309 -14.70 -1.12 3.55
C HIS A 309 -13.73 -2.30 3.63
N PHE A 310 -12.65 -2.33 2.82
CA PHE A 310 -11.81 -3.53 2.68
C PHE A 310 -10.32 -3.30 2.98
N LYS A 311 -9.83 -2.05 3.01
CA LYS A 311 -8.42 -1.77 3.25
C LYS A 311 -8.14 -1.54 4.73
N ALA A 312 -7.55 -2.53 5.39
CA ALA A 312 -7.18 -2.41 6.80
C ALA A 312 -5.99 -1.46 7.02
N VAL A 313 -6.00 -0.76 8.13
CA VAL A 313 -4.98 0.20 8.60
C VAL A 313 -4.61 -0.11 10.03
N ARG A 314 -3.33 -0.02 10.39
CA ARG A 314 -2.87 -0.11 11.78
C ARG A 314 -2.71 1.29 12.39
N ARG A 315 -3.38 1.53 13.52
CA ARG A 315 -3.23 2.78 14.27
C ARG A 315 -1.93 2.76 15.07
N GLN A 316 -1.16 3.83 15.00
CA GLN A 316 -0.04 4.06 15.91
C GLN A 316 -0.58 4.44 17.30
N ILE A 317 -0.26 3.65 18.33
CA ILE A 317 -0.71 3.87 19.72
C ILE A 317 0.24 4.83 20.44
N SER A 318 1.55 4.63 20.29
CA SER A 318 2.56 5.50 20.89
C SER A 318 3.78 5.69 19.98
N LYS A 319 4.46 6.81 20.22
CA LYS A 319 5.76 7.16 19.60
C LYS A 319 6.65 7.70 20.69
N GLU A 320 7.61 6.93 21.11
CA GLU A 320 8.53 7.26 22.19
C GLU A 320 9.96 7.48 21.62
N ARG A 321 10.65 8.47 22.09
CA ARG A 321 12.04 8.71 21.71
C ARG A 321 12.97 7.97 22.66
N LEU A 322 13.76 7.05 22.14
CA LEU A 322 14.81 6.33 22.86
C LEU A 322 16.18 6.73 22.28
N GLY A 323 16.84 7.68 22.91
CA GLY A 323 18.09 8.27 22.41
C GLY A 323 17.89 8.97 21.07
N SER A 324 18.60 8.53 20.03
CA SER A 324 18.49 9.06 18.66
C SER A 324 17.37 8.46 17.82
N LYS A 325 16.70 7.40 18.28
CA LYS A 325 15.68 6.64 17.52
C LYS A 325 14.29 6.85 18.11
N TYR A 326 13.27 6.76 17.25
CA TYR A 326 11.87 6.72 17.65
C TYR A 326 11.36 5.27 17.63
N VAL A 327 10.82 4.81 18.74
CA VAL A 327 10.08 3.54 18.85
C VAL A 327 8.60 3.85 18.70
N ARG A 328 7.95 3.20 17.73
CA ARG A 328 6.51 3.33 17.47
C ARG A 328 5.81 2.02 17.84
N LYS A 329 4.78 2.12 18.64
CA LYS A 329 3.91 0.99 18.96
C LYS A 329 2.60 1.12 18.18
N TYR A 330 2.16 0.03 17.58
CA TYR A 330 0.94 -0.03 16.79
C TYR A 330 -0.08 -0.96 17.44
N GLU A 331 -1.33 -0.83 17.05
CA GLU A 331 -2.39 -1.78 17.42
C GLU A 331 -1.97 -3.22 17.08
N LYS A 332 -2.46 -4.18 17.88
CA LYS A 332 -2.18 -5.60 17.67
C LYS A 332 -2.73 -6.09 16.33
N HIS A 333 -3.95 -5.68 15.99
CA HIS A 333 -4.63 -6.06 14.74
C HIS A 333 -4.98 -4.82 13.92
N ALA A 334 -4.79 -4.91 12.60
CA ALA A 334 -5.25 -3.89 11.68
C ALA A 334 -6.78 -3.98 11.50
N LYS A 335 -7.44 -2.83 11.35
CA LYS A 335 -8.88 -2.72 11.11
C LYS A 335 -9.16 -1.83 9.92
N THR A 336 -10.26 -2.10 9.20
CA THR A 336 -10.74 -1.18 8.17
C THR A 336 -11.37 0.07 8.79
N PRO A 337 -11.43 1.21 8.08
CA PRO A 337 -12.21 2.37 8.52
C PRO A 337 -13.66 2.00 8.86
N TYR A 338 -14.30 1.18 8.04
CA TYR A 338 -15.64 0.64 8.28
C TYR A 338 -15.76 -0.04 9.64
N GLN A 339 -14.86 -0.97 9.98
CA GLN A 339 -14.84 -1.65 11.28
C GLN A 339 -14.69 -0.65 12.43
N ARG A 340 -13.83 0.37 12.27
CA ARG A 340 -13.64 1.42 13.28
C ARG A 340 -14.90 2.25 13.51
N VAL A 341 -15.60 2.63 12.44
CA VAL A 341 -16.88 3.36 12.55
C VAL A 341 -17.92 2.52 13.26
N LEU A 342 -18.03 1.23 12.95
CA LEU A 342 -18.99 0.33 13.63
C LEU A 342 -18.70 0.13 15.11
N GLU A 343 -17.42 0.06 15.49
CA GLU A 343 -17.00 -0.12 16.88
C GLU A 343 -17.10 1.18 17.69
N HIS A 344 -17.15 2.35 17.04
CA HIS A 344 -17.11 3.62 17.75
C HIS A 344 -18.45 3.91 18.46
N PRO A 345 -18.44 4.11 19.81
CA PRO A 345 -19.67 4.27 20.58
C PRO A 345 -20.48 5.53 20.26
N ALA A 346 -19.80 6.59 19.80
CA ALA A 346 -20.45 7.88 19.51
C ALA A 346 -21.05 7.95 18.08
N VAL A 347 -20.89 6.92 17.25
CA VAL A 347 -21.54 6.89 15.92
C VAL A 347 -22.96 6.35 16.08
N ASP A 348 -23.90 7.07 15.48
CA ASP A 348 -25.31 6.73 15.50
C ASP A 348 -25.59 5.34 14.92
N GLU A 349 -26.50 4.58 15.56
CA GLU A 349 -26.85 3.23 15.12
C GLU A 349 -27.54 3.21 13.74
N THR A 350 -28.20 4.30 13.33
CA THR A 350 -28.78 4.42 11.98
C THR A 350 -27.70 4.49 10.92
N VAL A 351 -26.61 5.21 11.18
CA VAL A 351 -25.41 5.26 10.34
C VAL A 351 -24.76 3.89 10.24
N LYS A 352 -24.56 3.22 11.36
CA LYS A 352 -23.98 1.87 11.39
C LYS A 352 -24.83 0.86 10.60
N LYS A 353 -26.16 0.92 10.73
CA LYS A 353 -27.07 0.06 9.97
C LYS A 353 -27.00 0.34 8.46
N LYS A 354 -26.91 1.62 8.05
CA LYS A 354 -26.73 2.01 6.65
C LYS A 354 -25.42 1.44 6.09
N LEU A 355 -24.31 1.66 6.78
CA LEU A 355 -22.99 1.16 6.37
C LEU A 355 -22.92 -0.37 6.30
N LYS A 356 -23.58 -1.09 7.23
CA LYS A 356 -23.67 -2.57 7.17
C LYS A 356 -24.43 -3.05 5.93
N ARG A 357 -25.53 -2.39 5.56
CA ARG A 357 -26.27 -2.74 4.34
C ARG A 357 -25.42 -2.47 3.09
N GLU A 358 -24.76 -1.32 3.02
CA GLU A 358 -23.85 -0.98 1.92
C GLU A 358 -22.73 -2.02 1.80
N HIS A 359 -22.05 -2.34 2.90
CA HIS A 359 -20.95 -3.31 2.93
C HIS A 359 -21.37 -4.67 2.38
N LEU A 360 -22.57 -5.15 2.69
CA LEU A 360 -23.10 -6.40 2.19
C LEU A 360 -23.28 -6.45 0.67
N THR A 361 -23.41 -5.32 -0.01
CA THR A 361 -23.51 -5.23 -1.47
C THR A 361 -22.16 -5.13 -2.17
N LEU A 362 -21.09 -4.88 -1.43
CA LEU A 362 -19.77 -4.66 -1.99
C LEU A 362 -18.98 -5.96 -2.15
N ASN A 363 -18.10 -5.98 -3.14
CA ASN A 363 -17.18 -7.06 -3.41
C ASN A 363 -15.80 -6.47 -3.75
N PRO A 364 -14.73 -6.78 -2.99
CA PRO A 364 -13.41 -6.17 -3.18
C PRO A 364 -12.80 -6.48 -4.55
N LEU A 365 -13.05 -7.66 -5.12
CA LEU A 365 -12.56 -8.02 -6.46
C LEU A 365 -13.26 -7.20 -7.55
N LEU A 366 -14.59 -7.10 -7.49
CA LEU A 366 -15.36 -6.31 -8.47
C LEU A 366 -15.05 -4.82 -8.38
N LEU A 367 -14.89 -4.29 -7.16
CA LEU A 367 -14.43 -2.92 -6.96
C LEU A 367 -13.05 -2.70 -7.59
N LYS A 368 -12.11 -3.63 -7.38
CA LYS A 368 -10.77 -3.55 -7.97
C LYS A 368 -10.81 -3.55 -9.50
N GLN A 369 -11.56 -4.46 -10.11
CA GLN A 369 -11.75 -4.51 -11.56
C GLN A 369 -12.35 -3.21 -12.11
N LYS A 370 -13.36 -2.67 -11.42
CA LYS A 370 -13.97 -1.39 -11.78
C LYS A 370 -12.99 -0.22 -11.66
N MET A 371 -12.16 -0.21 -10.61
CA MET A 371 -11.09 0.78 -10.45
C MET A 371 -10.09 0.72 -11.61
N ASP A 372 -9.64 -0.48 -12.00
CA ASP A 372 -8.68 -0.65 -13.08
C ASP A 372 -9.27 -0.16 -14.42
N THR A 373 -10.53 -0.49 -14.72
CA THR A 373 -11.24 0.01 -15.91
C THR A 373 -11.36 1.53 -15.93
N LEU A 374 -11.76 2.14 -14.80
CA LEU A 374 -11.89 3.60 -14.72
C LEU A 374 -10.54 4.30 -14.84
N LEU A 375 -9.49 3.73 -14.27
CA LEU A 375 -8.13 4.25 -14.40
C LEU A 375 -7.61 4.20 -15.84
N GLU A 376 -7.94 3.15 -16.59
CA GLU A 376 -7.65 3.07 -18.02
C GLU A 376 -8.36 4.18 -18.81
N ILE A 377 -9.63 4.44 -18.52
CA ILE A 377 -10.40 5.52 -19.16
C ILE A 377 -9.77 6.89 -18.89
N VAL A 378 -9.39 7.17 -17.63
CA VAL A 378 -8.66 8.39 -17.24
C VAL A 378 -7.38 8.54 -18.07
N ASN A 379 -6.57 7.47 -18.13
CA ASN A 379 -5.30 7.47 -18.86
C ASN A 379 -5.48 7.64 -20.38
N GLN A 380 -6.49 7.02 -20.96
CA GLN A 380 -6.81 7.17 -22.39
C GLN A 380 -7.23 8.61 -22.71
N GLN A 381 -8.06 9.23 -21.85
CA GLN A 381 -8.48 10.61 -22.04
C GLN A 381 -7.30 11.59 -21.99
N GLN A 382 -6.40 11.44 -21.00
CA GLN A 382 -5.18 12.25 -20.92
C GLN A 382 -4.28 12.03 -22.14
N THR A 383 -4.12 10.79 -22.58
CA THR A 383 -3.31 10.48 -23.77
C THR A 383 -3.88 11.10 -25.05
N ARG A 384 -5.21 11.09 -25.23
CA ARG A 384 -5.88 11.76 -26.36
C ARG A 384 -5.65 13.27 -26.31
N HIS A 385 -5.71 13.88 -25.14
CA HIS A 385 -5.42 15.30 -24.93
C HIS A 385 -3.98 15.64 -25.34
N ASN A 386 -3.00 14.90 -24.87
CA ASN A 386 -1.58 15.10 -25.19
C ASN A 386 -1.30 15.00 -26.71
N LYS A 387 -1.90 14.02 -27.39
CA LYS A 387 -1.78 13.87 -28.84
C LYS A 387 -2.36 15.08 -29.61
N ARG A 388 -3.45 15.66 -29.16
CA ARG A 388 -4.03 16.86 -29.77
C ARG A 388 -3.15 18.09 -29.58
N GLN A 389 -2.53 18.26 -28.41
CA GLN A 389 -1.59 19.36 -28.18
C GLN A 389 -0.34 19.26 -29.03
N CYS A 390 0.25 18.07 -29.16
CA CYS A 390 1.42 17.84 -30.04
C CYS A 390 1.08 18.05 -31.54
N GLY A 391 -0.13 17.71 -31.97
CA GLY A 391 -0.58 17.92 -33.36
C GLY A 391 -0.85 19.38 -33.75
N CYS A 392 -1.07 20.27 -32.77
CA CYS A 392 -1.26 21.71 -33.02
C CYS A 392 0.05 22.50 -33.07
N THR A 393 1.18 21.93 -32.68
CA THR A 393 2.50 22.60 -32.70
C THR A 393 3.20 22.52 -34.06
N PHE A 394 2.61 21.81 -35.05
CA PHE A 394 3.15 21.64 -36.39
C PHE A 394 2.22 22.22 -37.49
N ARG A 395 1.51 23.31 -37.23
CA ARG A 395 0.81 24.11 -38.25
C ARG A 395 1.24 25.56 -38.21
#